data_0e65de019e890712797784b8758a2882
#
_entry.id   0e65de019e890712797784b8758a2882
#
_cell.length_a   1.000
_cell.length_b   1.000
_cell.length_c   1.000
_cell.angle_alpha   90.00
_cell.angle_beta   90.00
_cell.angle_gamma   90.00
#
_symmetry.space_group_name_H-M   'P 1'
#
loop_
_entity.id
_entity.type
_entity.pdbx_description
1 polymer ?
#
loop_
_entity_poly.entity_id
_entity_poly.type
_entity_poly.pdbx_seq_one_letter_code
_entity_poly.pdbx_strand_id
1 'polypeptide(L)'
;VQHHNVNNLNTISQSTTASIPSERVIANSATEEHLSVHLGKQSHPQLDTDWPTEPEELPAAQSSLPQDSVDDTATSKPEYSFQNDLNLNLPVSTLQQFSSSLPLNYNVDAPKPYAFATFMATRNPSLKDPYFLAIHSLIHRLLWSPRTRTQKDHPFIVFVADFVTVEQRALLTGAGAIVRELAPLEWHCDAPGVHKRWNDLFAKLNMWAETDFERILFLDADAFPLANIDDMFEQAPDQQCVEKKVAIDDFLPDRSPVCESYVFAGVPQAPFSVDSPNINVGSMVFKPSVRMHQRLLQNYQKTDHYDCAMAEQAFLNWQFNPKGAYPPTRLERQWGGFFPNEEEEGKLKIVHEKLWAVEQGWLRNEWERGWEEMSTWYASRQFVEARERGRM
;
A
#
# COMPACT_ATOMS: atom_id res chain seq x y z
N VAL A 1 54.65 -36.71 -20.29
CA VAL A 1 55.58 -37.20 -19.28
C VAL A 1 54.84 -37.14 -17.96
N GLN A 2 54.22 -38.26 -17.65
CA GLN A 2 54.36 -39.10 -16.45
C GLN A 2 53.82 -38.43 -15.16
N HIS A 3 52.85 -38.95 -14.58
CA HIS A 3 52.45 -40.24 -13.97
C HIS A 3 52.35 -40.16 -12.44
N HIS A 4 51.27 -40.73 -11.98
CA HIS A 4 51.06 -41.60 -10.81
C HIS A 4 50.86 -40.89 -9.44
N ASN A 5 50.05 -41.36 -8.53
CA ASN A 5 49.10 -42.48 -8.31
C ASN A 5 48.46 -42.22 -6.94
N VAL A 6 47.19 -42.41 -6.78
CA VAL A 6 46.42 -43.52 -6.13
C VAL A 6 46.88 -43.90 -4.71
N ASN A 7 45.95 -43.85 -3.80
CA ASN A 7 45.39 -44.88 -2.88
C ASN A 7 44.79 -44.19 -1.63
N ASN A 8 43.52 -44.32 -1.36
CA ASN A 8 42.78 -45.46 -0.78
C ASN A 8 43.11 -45.77 0.69
N LEU A 9 42.10 -45.72 1.53
CA LEU A 9 41.48 -46.73 2.41
C LEU A 9 40.75 -46.03 3.56
N ASN A 10 39.44 -46.15 3.60
CA ASN A 10 38.59 -47.06 4.41
C ASN A 10 38.96 -47.14 5.92
N THR A 11 37.98 -46.85 6.76
CA THR A 11 37.40 -47.75 7.77
C THR A 11 36.34 -46.95 8.56
N ILE A 12 35.07 -47.29 8.44
CA ILE A 12 34.20 -48.21 9.20
C ILE A 12 33.94 -47.79 10.64
N SER A 13 32.63 -47.46 10.86
CA SER A 13 31.71 -47.96 11.88
C SER A 13 31.88 -47.54 13.35
N GLN A 14 30.89 -46.91 13.93
CA GLN A 14 29.98 -47.65 14.82
C GLN A 14 28.78 -46.75 15.28
N SER A 15 27.64 -47.34 15.15
CA SER A 15 26.36 -46.95 15.73
C SER A 15 26.34 -47.12 17.25
N THR A 16 25.68 -46.18 17.96
CA THR A 16 25.06 -46.49 19.23
C THR A 16 23.70 -45.87 19.33
N THR A 17 22.71 -46.72 19.25
CA THR A 17 21.33 -46.54 19.69
C THR A 17 21.29 -46.44 21.23
N ALA A 18 20.55 -45.51 21.77
CA ALA A 18 20.06 -45.58 23.14
C ALA A 18 18.61 -45.04 23.21
N SER A 19 17.84 -45.88 23.78
CA SER A 19 16.43 -46.07 23.92
C SER A 19 15.73 -45.01 24.75
N ILE A 20 14.44 -44.86 24.45
CA ILE A 20 13.37 -44.23 25.20
C ILE A 20 13.05 -45.06 26.47
N PRO A 21 12.53 -44.45 27.53
CA PRO A 21 11.49 -45.07 28.30
C PRO A 21 10.21 -44.21 28.32
N SER A 22 9.13 -44.91 28.02
CA SER A 22 7.72 -44.55 28.19
C SER A 22 7.28 -44.73 29.65
N GLU A 23 6.11 -44.10 29.93
CA GLU A 23 5.14 -44.34 31.01
C GLU A 23 5.25 -43.53 32.29
N ARG A 24 4.22 -42.68 32.56
CA ARG A 24 3.05 -43.11 33.37
C ARG A 24 1.89 -42.10 33.28
N VAL A 25 0.77 -42.62 32.85
CA VAL A 25 -0.59 -42.12 33.06
C VAL A 25 -0.94 -42.25 34.56
N ILE A 26 -1.45 -41.16 35.16
CA ILE A 26 -2.31 -41.26 36.33
C ILE A 26 -3.50 -40.33 36.09
N ALA A 27 -4.65 -40.95 35.92
CA ALA A 27 -5.96 -40.34 36.06
C ALA A 27 -6.30 -40.17 37.53
N ASN A 28 -6.86 -39.03 37.93
CA ASN A 28 -7.79 -39.00 39.05
C ASN A 28 -8.87 -37.94 38.85
N SER A 29 -10.06 -38.41 39.07
CA SER A 29 -11.38 -37.82 38.95
C SER A 29 -11.76 -36.95 40.13
N ALA A 30 -12.69 -36.02 39.83
CA ALA A 30 -13.77 -35.49 40.68
C ALA A 30 -13.40 -34.44 41.74
N THR A 31 -13.97 -33.25 41.60
CA THR A 31 -15.19 -32.84 42.32
C THR A 31 -15.65 -31.46 41.83
N GLU A 32 -16.96 -31.39 41.51
CA GLU A 32 -17.71 -30.15 41.33
C GLU A 32 -17.78 -29.41 42.68
N GLU A 33 -17.40 -28.14 42.69
CA GLU A 33 -17.91 -27.18 43.68
C GLU A 33 -18.35 -25.91 43.00
N HIS A 34 -19.63 -25.62 43.12
CA HIS A 34 -20.28 -24.37 42.82
C HIS A 34 -19.65 -23.23 43.62
N LEU A 35 -19.10 -22.24 42.90
CA LEU A 35 -18.95 -20.89 43.44
C LEU A 35 -19.48 -19.89 42.43
N SER A 36 -20.66 -19.37 42.76
CA SER A 36 -21.22 -18.17 42.13
C SER A 36 -20.35 -16.95 42.47
N VAL A 37 -19.67 -16.39 41.50
CA VAL A 37 -18.99 -15.09 41.64
C VAL A 37 -19.66 -14.08 40.72
N HIS A 38 -20.05 -13.00 41.37
CA HIS A 38 -20.68 -11.80 40.79
C HIS A 38 -20.02 -11.34 39.47
N LEU A 39 -20.85 -11.19 38.44
CA LEU A 39 -20.55 -10.42 37.25
C LEU A 39 -20.39 -8.93 37.61
N GLY A 40 -19.17 -8.52 37.90
CA GLY A 40 -18.77 -7.14 37.82
C GLY A 40 -18.71 -6.74 36.36
N LYS A 41 -19.55 -5.81 35.94
CA LYS A 41 -19.43 -5.10 34.65
C LYS A 41 -18.07 -4.44 34.60
N GLN A 42 -17.11 -5.04 33.90
CA GLN A 42 -15.94 -4.31 33.42
C GLN A 42 -16.35 -3.58 32.15
N SER A 43 -16.45 -2.26 32.28
CA SER A 43 -16.52 -1.33 31.18
C SER A 43 -15.27 -1.51 30.31
N HIS A 44 -15.47 -1.82 29.03
CA HIS A 44 -14.44 -1.68 28.02
C HIS A 44 -14.00 -0.21 27.97
N PRO A 45 -12.71 0.09 27.91
CA PRO A 45 -12.28 1.44 27.53
C PRO A 45 -12.74 1.67 26.09
N GLN A 46 -13.67 2.62 25.89
CA GLN A 46 -13.89 3.24 24.61
C GLN A 46 -12.56 3.85 24.19
N LEU A 47 -12.10 3.51 23.00
CA LEU A 47 -11.11 4.29 22.29
C LEU A 47 -11.75 5.66 22.04
N ASP A 48 -11.31 6.65 22.80
CA ASP A 48 -11.57 8.06 22.50
C ASP A 48 -10.89 8.37 21.17
N THR A 49 -11.68 8.32 20.10
CA THR A 49 -11.33 8.94 18.84
C THR A 49 -11.68 10.42 18.98
N ASP A 50 -10.82 11.19 19.65
CA ASP A 50 -10.87 12.65 19.59
C ASP A 50 -10.43 13.13 18.21
N TRP A 51 -11.38 13.08 17.28
CA TRP A 51 -11.40 13.96 16.13
C TRP A 51 -12.18 15.22 16.57
N PRO A 52 -11.71 16.44 16.26
CA PRO A 52 -12.40 17.65 16.64
C PRO A 52 -13.83 17.65 16.13
N THR A 53 -14.80 17.69 17.04
CA THR A 53 -16.21 17.92 16.75
C THR A 53 -16.41 19.29 16.16
N GLU A 54 -17.30 19.38 15.16
CA GLU A 54 -17.74 20.59 14.48
C GLU A 54 -18.27 21.64 15.48
N PRO A 55 -18.14 22.96 15.20
CA PRO A 55 -18.81 24.00 15.94
C PRO A 55 -20.30 24.08 15.60
N GLU A 56 -21.11 24.30 16.63
CA GLU A 56 -22.58 24.43 16.62
C GLU A 56 -23.10 25.41 15.56
N GLU A 57 -24.16 24.97 14.85
CA GLU A 57 -24.93 25.81 13.94
C GLU A 57 -25.72 26.90 14.66
N LEU A 58 -25.62 28.14 14.18
CA LEU A 58 -26.55 29.21 14.44
C LEU A 58 -27.64 29.29 13.36
N PRO A 59 -28.89 29.75 13.70
CA PRO A 59 -30.08 29.47 12.91
C PRO A 59 -30.19 30.28 11.61
N ALA A 60 -30.83 29.63 10.63
CA ALA A 60 -31.08 30.09 9.29
C ALA A 60 -31.89 31.39 9.16
N ALA A 61 -31.37 32.32 8.34
CA ALA A 61 -32.16 33.39 7.73
C ALA A 61 -32.46 33.03 6.27
N GLN A 62 -33.74 32.96 5.93
CA GLN A 62 -34.23 32.78 4.57
C GLN A 62 -33.92 33.98 3.68
N SER A 63 -33.32 33.75 2.52
CA SER A 63 -33.50 34.64 1.36
C SER A 63 -33.27 33.92 0.03
N SER A 64 -34.13 34.23 -0.87
CA SER A 64 -34.45 33.77 -2.22
C SER A 64 -33.27 33.62 -3.17
N LEU A 65 -33.39 32.56 -4.03
CA LEU A 65 -32.54 32.20 -5.16
C LEU A 65 -32.43 33.30 -6.22
N PRO A 66 -31.27 33.34 -6.94
CA PRO A 66 -31.31 33.14 -8.38
C PRO A 66 -30.47 31.92 -8.82
N GLN A 67 -30.98 31.24 -9.85
CA GLN A 67 -30.26 30.22 -10.61
C GLN A 67 -29.09 30.89 -11.34
N ASP A 68 -27.87 30.47 -11.01
CA ASP A 68 -26.71 30.71 -11.85
C ASP A 68 -25.95 29.41 -12.11
N SER A 69 -25.51 29.33 -13.34
CA SER A 69 -24.79 28.26 -13.99
C SER A 69 -23.61 27.73 -13.13
N VAL A 70 -23.58 26.43 -12.91
CA VAL A 70 -22.51 25.72 -12.22
C VAL A 70 -21.25 25.81 -13.09
N ASP A 71 -20.31 26.61 -12.68
CA ASP A 71 -18.93 26.63 -13.17
C ASP A 71 -18.14 25.55 -12.40
N ASP A 72 -17.88 24.44 -13.03
CA ASP A 72 -17.28 23.22 -12.44
C ASP A 72 -15.76 23.35 -12.21
N THR A 73 -15.21 24.58 -12.22
CA THR A 73 -13.79 24.86 -12.00
C THR A 73 -13.46 25.37 -10.58
N ALA A 74 -14.35 25.21 -9.62
CA ALA A 74 -14.06 25.61 -8.24
C ALA A 74 -13.03 24.66 -7.62
N THR A 75 -11.77 25.11 -7.51
CA THR A 75 -10.75 24.52 -6.64
C THR A 75 -11.31 24.42 -5.24
N SER A 76 -11.69 23.24 -4.82
CA SER A 76 -12.22 23.01 -3.46
C SER A 76 -11.15 23.39 -2.45
N LYS A 77 -11.51 24.23 -1.47
CA LYS A 77 -10.60 24.53 -0.36
C LYS A 77 -10.17 23.23 0.32
N PRO A 78 -8.89 23.12 0.71
CA PRO A 78 -8.41 21.95 1.44
C PRO A 78 -9.26 21.69 2.69
N GLU A 79 -9.69 20.46 2.87
CA GLU A 79 -10.48 20.03 4.01
C GLU A 79 -9.63 19.99 5.30
N TYR A 80 -8.33 19.66 5.13
CA TYR A 80 -7.37 19.54 6.22
C TYR A 80 -6.08 20.31 5.94
N SER A 81 -5.41 20.79 6.98
CA SER A 81 -4.17 21.57 6.89
C SER A 81 -3.03 20.82 6.19
N PHE A 82 -2.96 19.49 6.32
CA PHE A 82 -1.94 18.67 5.63
C PHE A 82 -2.13 18.61 4.12
N GLN A 83 -3.24 19.12 3.58
CA GLN A 83 -3.51 19.22 2.14
C GLN A 83 -3.11 20.57 1.54
N ASN A 84 -2.69 21.52 2.39
CA ASN A 84 -2.26 22.83 1.91
C ASN A 84 -0.95 22.70 1.11
N ASP A 85 -0.81 23.53 0.08
CA ASP A 85 0.42 23.65 -0.68
C ASP A 85 1.64 23.84 0.22
N LEU A 86 2.69 23.07 -0.04
CA LEU A 86 3.95 23.17 0.67
C LEU A 86 4.83 24.29 0.06
N ASN A 87 5.59 24.97 0.91
CA ASN A 87 6.57 25.94 0.41
C ASN A 87 7.87 25.24 -0.03
N LEU A 88 7.70 24.29 -0.96
CA LEU A 88 8.77 23.46 -1.55
C LEU A 88 8.70 23.57 -3.07
N ASN A 89 9.85 23.50 -3.74
CA ASN A 89 9.92 23.63 -5.19
C ASN A 89 10.69 22.47 -5.81
N LEU A 90 10.09 21.84 -6.82
CA LEU A 90 10.77 20.86 -7.67
C LEU A 90 11.66 21.57 -8.71
N PRO A 91 12.74 20.94 -9.18
CA PRO A 91 13.49 21.38 -10.37
C PRO A 91 12.70 21.11 -11.66
N VAL A 92 11.58 21.83 -11.84
CA VAL A 92 10.60 21.62 -12.91
C VAL A 92 11.25 21.61 -14.29
N SER A 93 12.13 22.58 -14.58
CA SER A 93 12.79 22.67 -15.87
C SER A 93 13.61 21.44 -16.24
N THR A 94 14.28 20.83 -15.27
CA THR A 94 15.05 19.60 -15.46
C THR A 94 14.14 18.40 -15.71
N LEU A 95 13.10 18.24 -14.90
CA LEU A 95 12.14 17.15 -15.06
C LEU A 95 11.40 17.23 -16.40
N GLN A 96 11.03 18.44 -16.83
CA GLN A 96 10.30 18.67 -18.07
C GLN A 96 11.11 18.28 -19.33
N GLN A 97 12.43 18.36 -19.29
CA GLN A 97 13.29 17.88 -20.40
C GLN A 97 13.12 16.39 -20.69
N PHE A 98 12.66 15.61 -19.71
CA PHE A 98 12.49 14.15 -19.79
C PHE A 98 11.02 13.71 -19.79
N SER A 99 10.08 14.63 -19.98
CA SER A 99 8.63 14.35 -19.95
C SER A 99 8.15 13.36 -21.01
N SER A 100 8.92 13.15 -22.08
CA SER A 100 8.65 12.18 -23.15
C SER A 100 9.66 11.03 -23.17
N SER A 101 10.50 10.91 -22.13
CA SER A 101 11.51 9.85 -22.07
C SER A 101 10.89 8.54 -21.59
N LEU A 102 11.51 7.41 -21.95
CA LEU A 102 11.10 6.11 -21.47
C LEU A 102 11.19 6.04 -19.92
N PRO A 103 10.28 5.29 -19.30
CA PRO A 103 10.38 4.99 -17.86
C PRO A 103 11.67 4.27 -17.54
N LEU A 104 12.14 4.44 -16.30
CA LEU A 104 13.30 3.72 -15.81
C LEU A 104 12.91 2.26 -15.49
N ASN A 105 13.83 1.33 -15.75
CA ASN A 105 13.68 -0.10 -15.41
C ASN A 105 12.47 -0.80 -16.08
N TYR A 106 11.91 -0.27 -17.14
CA TYR A 106 10.76 -0.88 -17.82
C TYR A 106 11.08 -1.23 -19.26
N ASN A 107 10.94 -2.51 -19.59
CA ASN A 107 11.07 -3.04 -20.94
C ASN A 107 9.82 -3.87 -21.27
N VAL A 108 9.05 -3.42 -22.26
CA VAL A 108 7.81 -4.09 -22.69
C VAL A 108 8.04 -5.49 -23.29
N ASP A 109 9.24 -5.74 -23.80
CA ASP A 109 9.61 -7.01 -24.43
C ASP A 109 10.19 -8.05 -23.44
N ALA A 110 10.39 -7.62 -22.18
CA ALA A 110 10.87 -8.50 -21.11
C ALA A 110 9.74 -9.38 -20.54
N PRO A 111 10.07 -10.49 -19.87
CA PRO A 111 9.10 -11.20 -19.04
C PRO A 111 8.43 -10.24 -18.05
N LYS A 112 7.16 -10.53 -17.68
CA LYS A 112 6.38 -9.69 -16.78
C LYS A 112 7.17 -9.35 -15.51
N PRO A 113 7.50 -8.06 -15.29
CA PRO A 113 8.31 -7.68 -14.14
C PRO A 113 7.45 -7.60 -12.88
N TYR A 114 8.11 -7.62 -11.72
CA TYR A 114 7.55 -7.05 -10.50
C TYR A 114 7.67 -5.53 -10.59
N ALA A 115 6.69 -4.81 -10.06
CA ALA A 115 6.68 -3.35 -10.10
C ALA A 115 6.28 -2.75 -8.75
N PHE A 116 6.88 -1.62 -8.40
CA PHE A 116 6.33 -0.75 -7.37
C PHE A 116 5.21 0.10 -7.96
N ALA A 117 4.24 0.48 -7.14
CA ALA A 117 3.18 1.37 -7.58
C ALA A 117 2.71 2.32 -6.48
N THR A 118 2.13 3.45 -6.90
CA THR A 118 1.33 4.34 -6.06
C THR A 118 0.13 4.86 -6.84
N PHE A 119 -0.80 5.55 -6.15
CA PHE A 119 -1.96 6.16 -6.79
C PHE A 119 -2.08 7.64 -6.42
N MET A 120 -2.21 8.48 -7.42
CA MET A 120 -2.41 9.92 -7.30
C MET A 120 -3.85 10.28 -7.66
N ALA A 121 -4.61 10.72 -6.67
CA ALA A 121 -6.00 11.17 -6.83
C ALA A 121 -6.24 12.54 -6.16
N THR A 122 -5.23 13.42 -6.18
CA THR A 122 -5.40 14.80 -5.72
C THR A 122 -6.05 15.64 -6.80
N ARG A 123 -7.07 16.43 -6.43
CA ARG A 123 -7.72 17.41 -7.30
C ARG A 123 -7.02 18.77 -7.28
N ASN A 124 -5.97 18.91 -6.49
CA ASN A 124 -5.15 20.11 -6.45
C ASN A 124 -4.18 20.12 -7.65
N PRO A 125 -4.31 21.04 -8.63
CA PRO A 125 -3.44 21.11 -9.80
C PRO A 125 -2.07 21.73 -9.50
N SER A 126 -1.85 22.20 -8.28
CA SER A 126 -0.63 22.87 -7.87
C SER A 126 0.57 21.94 -7.93
N LEU A 127 1.71 22.42 -8.42
CA LEU A 127 3.00 21.72 -8.34
C LEU A 127 3.56 21.73 -6.90
N LYS A 128 2.87 22.37 -5.96
CA LYS A 128 3.17 22.39 -4.53
C LYS A 128 2.23 21.51 -3.71
N ASP A 129 1.30 20.82 -4.38
CA ASP A 129 0.43 19.85 -3.72
C ASP A 129 1.24 18.82 -2.93
N PRO A 130 0.93 18.60 -1.65
CA PRO A 130 1.74 17.74 -0.77
C PRO A 130 1.80 16.29 -1.26
N TYR A 131 0.72 15.75 -1.81
CA TYR A 131 0.71 14.37 -2.32
C TYR A 131 1.50 14.25 -3.63
N PHE A 132 1.41 15.24 -4.50
CA PHE A 132 2.25 15.28 -5.70
C PHE A 132 3.75 15.32 -5.36
N LEU A 133 4.13 16.15 -4.38
CA LEU A 133 5.51 16.23 -3.90
C LEU A 133 5.95 14.95 -3.20
N ALA A 134 5.06 14.32 -2.42
CA ALA A 134 5.31 13.04 -1.76
C ALA A 134 5.55 11.92 -2.78
N ILE A 135 4.80 11.88 -3.89
CA ILE A 135 5.00 10.91 -4.97
C ILE A 135 6.36 11.13 -5.64
N HIS A 136 6.80 12.37 -5.84
CA HIS A 136 8.17 12.63 -6.31
C HIS A 136 9.23 12.10 -5.33
N SER A 137 8.98 12.23 -4.01
CA SER A 137 9.85 11.60 -3.00
C SER A 137 9.85 10.07 -3.11
N LEU A 138 8.71 9.44 -3.38
CA LEU A 138 8.63 7.99 -3.62
C LEU A 138 9.42 7.58 -4.87
N ILE A 139 9.26 8.29 -5.99
CA ILE A 139 10.03 8.03 -7.22
C ILE A 139 11.53 8.10 -6.92
N HIS A 140 11.98 9.15 -6.23
CA HIS A 140 13.37 9.28 -5.87
C HIS A 140 13.85 8.13 -4.98
N ARG A 141 13.10 7.78 -3.94
CA ARG A 141 13.44 6.71 -3.00
C ARG A 141 13.53 5.36 -3.68
N LEU A 142 12.61 5.03 -4.58
CA LEU A 142 12.52 3.70 -5.20
C LEU A 142 13.44 3.55 -6.42
N LEU A 143 13.73 4.63 -7.16
CA LEU A 143 14.51 4.55 -8.40
C LEU A 143 15.92 5.14 -8.29
N TRP A 144 16.15 6.12 -7.40
CA TRP A 144 17.36 6.92 -7.46
C TRP A 144 18.21 6.93 -6.18
N SER A 145 17.57 6.97 -5.01
CA SER A 145 18.30 7.12 -3.74
C SER A 145 19.23 5.94 -3.47
N PRO A 146 20.52 6.13 -3.24
CA PRO A 146 21.44 5.04 -2.93
C PRO A 146 21.04 4.22 -1.69
N ARG A 147 20.29 4.81 -0.78
CA ARG A 147 19.83 4.20 0.48
C ARG A 147 18.66 3.23 0.30
N THR A 148 17.77 3.51 -0.65
CA THR A 148 16.45 2.85 -0.70
C THR A 148 16.07 2.30 -2.06
N ARG A 149 16.77 2.70 -3.14
CA ARG A 149 16.42 2.30 -4.51
C ARG A 149 16.43 0.78 -4.69
N THR A 150 15.60 0.34 -5.62
CA THR A 150 15.62 -1.05 -6.06
C THR A 150 17.00 -1.48 -6.57
N GLN A 151 17.38 -2.70 -6.24
CA GLN A 151 18.59 -3.38 -6.73
C GLN A 151 18.24 -4.47 -7.75
N LYS A 152 16.94 -4.72 -7.96
CA LYS A 152 16.39 -5.70 -8.92
C LYS A 152 15.79 -5.05 -10.16
N ASP A 153 16.07 -3.76 -10.37
CA ASP A 153 15.60 -2.97 -11.51
C ASP A 153 14.07 -3.03 -11.71
N HIS A 154 13.32 -3.04 -10.58
CA HIS A 154 11.85 -2.96 -10.65
C HIS A 154 11.42 -1.56 -11.11
N PRO A 155 10.49 -1.46 -12.10
CA PRO A 155 9.91 -0.17 -12.46
C PRO A 155 8.99 0.36 -11.38
N PHE A 156 8.73 1.67 -11.41
CA PHE A 156 7.77 2.33 -10.55
C PHE A 156 6.62 2.93 -11.37
N ILE A 157 5.39 2.56 -11.01
CA ILE A 157 4.17 3.01 -11.66
C ILE A 157 3.51 4.06 -10.77
N VAL A 158 3.21 5.20 -11.34
CA VAL A 158 2.29 6.16 -10.74
C VAL A 158 0.97 6.04 -11.49
N PHE A 159 0.02 5.37 -10.86
CA PHE A 159 -1.36 5.41 -11.31
C PHE A 159 -1.94 6.78 -11.01
N VAL A 160 -2.73 7.32 -11.92
CA VAL A 160 -3.31 8.65 -11.78
C VAL A 160 -4.81 8.62 -12.06
N ALA A 161 -5.58 9.42 -11.34
CA ALA A 161 -6.97 9.67 -11.69
C ALA A 161 -7.04 10.55 -12.97
N ASP A 162 -8.18 10.52 -13.65
CA ASP A 162 -8.42 11.22 -14.91
C ASP A 162 -8.23 12.75 -14.83
N PHE A 163 -8.52 13.34 -13.67
CA PHE A 163 -8.38 14.78 -13.39
C PHE A 163 -6.96 15.25 -13.05
N VAL A 164 -5.97 14.35 -12.91
CA VAL A 164 -4.57 14.74 -12.69
C VAL A 164 -4.05 15.46 -13.94
N THR A 165 -3.45 16.64 -13.74
CA THR A 165 -3.08 17.53 -14.86
C THR A 165 -1.99 16.95 -15.77
N VAL A 166 -2.01 17.36 -17.03
CA VAL A 166 -0.98 16.96 -18.02
C VAL A 166 0.41 17.37 -17.54
N GLU A 167 0.55 18.53 -16.90
CA GLU A 167 1.83 19.01 -16.36
C GLU A 167 2.33 18.11 -15.24
N GLN A 168 1.48 17.77 -14.27
CA GLN A 168 1.86 16.85 -13.19
C GLN A 168 2.30 15.49 -13.76
N ARG A 169 1.53 14.91 -14.70
CA ARG A 169 1.87 13.64 -15.36
C ARG A 169 3.23 13.72 -16.07
N ALA A 170 3.48 14.81 -16.79
CA ALA A 170 4.73 15.04 -17.51
C ALA A 170 5.96 15.06 -16.58
N LEU A 171 5.82 15.70 -15.40
CA LEU A 171 6.90 15.77 -14.42
C LEU A 171 7.16 14.41 -13.74
N LEU A 172 6.12 13.62 -13.47
CA LEU A 172 6.25 12.25 -12.96
C LEU A 172 6.99 11.34 -13.96
N THR A 173 6.63 11.44 -15.26
CA THR A 173 7.38 10.76 -16.33
C THR A 173 8.82 11.23 -16.39
N GLY A 174 9.04 12.53 -16.28
CA GLY A 174 10.37 13.15 -16.26
C GLY A 174 11.25 12.61 -15.14
N ALA A 175 10.67 12.32 -13.97
CA ALA A 175 11.36 11.72 -12.83
C ALA A 175 11.72 10.23 -13.04
N GLY A 176 11.14 9.56 -14.04
CA GLY A 176 11.46 8.17 -14.41
C GLY A 176 10.33 7.16 -14.19
N ALA A 177 9.17 7.59 -13.73
CA ALA A 177 8.04 6.70 -13.48
C ALA A 177 7.29 6.32 -14.77
N ILE A 178 6.62 5.17 -14.74
CA ILE A 178 5.51 4.84 -15.64
C ILE A 178 4.29 5.60 -15.14
N VAL A 179 3.63 6.36 -15.98
CA VAL A 179 2.38 7.05 -15.63
C VAL A 179 1.22 6.36 -16.37
N ARG A 180 0.23 5.85 -15.60
CA ARG A 180 -0.96 5.17 -16.14
C ARG A 180 -2.22 5.74 -15.51
N GLU A 181 -3.19 6.09 -16.33
CA GLU A 181 -4.50 6.51 -15.86
C GLU A 181 -5.34 5.30 -15.48
N LEU A 182 -5.99 5.36 -14.32
CA LEU A 182 -7.03 4.41 -13.93
C LEU A 182 -8.40 5.02 -14.22
N ALA A 183 -9.27 4.23 -14.85
CA ALA A 183 -10.65 4.62 -15.05
C ALA A 183 -11.33 4.84 -13.69
N PRO A 184 -12.13 5.92 -13.53
CA PRO A 184 -12.89 6.13 -12.30
C PRO A 184 -13.92 5.02 -12.10
N LEU A 185 -14.20 4.69 -10.84
CA LEU A 185 -15.27 3.79 -10.45
C LEU A 185 -16.28 4.59 -9.63
N GLU A 186 -17.53 4.62 -10.08
CA GLU A 186 -18.61 5.24 -9.33
C GLU A 186 -18.87 4.43 -8.06
N TRP A 187 -18.61 5.05 -6.92
CA TRP A 187 -18.91 4.47 -5.61
C TRP A 187 -19.67 5.49 -4.77
N HIS A 188 -20.66 5.00 -4.06
CA HIS A 188 -21.48 5.81 -3.19
C HIS A 188 -21.81 5.06 -1.91
N CYS A 189 -21.74 5.77 -0.80
CA CYS A 189 -22.16 5.26 0.49
C CYS A 189 -22.69 6.41 1.34
N ASP A 190 -23.90 6.24 1.87
CA ASP A 190 -24.62 7.24 2.69
C ASP A 190 -24.27 7.15 4.20
N ALA A 191 -23.28 6.34 4.57
CA ALA A 191 -22.88 6.20 5.97
C ALA A 191 -22.26 7.50 6.51
N PRO A 192 -22.53 7.88 7.78
CA PRO A 192 -21.88 9.01 8.42
C PRO A 192 -20.35 8.86 8.43
N GLY A 193 -19.63 9.96 8.23
CA GLY A 193 -18.16 9.98 8.28
C GLY A 193 -17.46 9.59 6.97
N VAL A 194 -18.21 9.35 5.89
CA VAL A 194 -17.62 9.08 4.57
C VAL A 194 -17.18 10.39 3.93
N HIS A 195 -15.89 10.50 3.62
CA HIS A 195 -15.33 11.68 2.95
C HIS A 195 -15.50 11.57 1.42
N LYS A 196 -15.94 12.65 0.77
CA LYS A 196 -16.15 12.69 -0.70
C LYS A 196 -14.89 12.28 -1.50
N ARG A 197 -13.71 12.65 -1.02
CA ARG A 197 -12.42 12.29 -1.65
C ARG A 197 -12.18 10.78 -1.73
N TRP A 198 -12.86 9.97 -0.89
CA TRP A 198 -12.70 8.53 -0.90
C TRP A 198 -13.43 7.86 -2.06
N ASN A 199 -14.37 8.56 -2.71
CA ASN A 199 -15.01 8.06 -3.92
C ASN A 199 -13.98 7.75 -5.01
N ASP A 200 -12.94 8.58 -5.14
CA ASP A 200 -11.90 8.43 -6.13
C ASP A 200 -10.96 7.22 -5.84
N LEU A 201 -10.91 6.76 -4.57
CA LEU A 201 -9.98 5.69 -4.17
C LEU A 201 -10.36 4.31 -4.71
N PHE A 202 -11.64 4.09 -5.03
CA PHE A 202 -12.09 2.81 -5.61
C PHE A 202 -11.49 2.55 -7.00
N ALA A 203 -11.03 3.57 -7.72
CA ALA A 203 -10.27 3.39 -8.95
C ALA A 203 -9.04 2.48 -8.79
N LYS A 204 -8.47 2.39 -7.57
CA LYS A 204 -7.38 1.45 -7.24
C LYS A 204 -7.72 -0.01 -7.57
N LEU A 205 -9.00 -0.40 -7.58
CA LEU A 205 -9.39 -1.77 -7.96
C LEU A 205 -8.99 -2.11 -9.39
N ASN A 206 -8.89 -1.11 -10.27
CA ASN A 206 -8.44 -1.30 -11.63
C ASN A 206 -6.96 -1.70 -11.75
N MET A 207 -6.16 -1.55 -10.70
CA MET A 207 -4.79 -2.05 -10.68
C MET A 207 -4.70 -3.58 -10.84
N TRP A 208 -5.75 -4.32 -10.46
CA TRP A 208 -5.80 -5.78 -10.69
C TRP A 208 -5.92 -6.16 -12.17
N ALA A 209 -6.28 -5.22 -13.07
CA ALA A 209 -6.28 -5.43 -14.51
C ALA A 209 -4.89 -5.28 -15.17
N GLU A 210 -3.89 -4.78 -14.45
CA GLU A 210 -2.54 -4.49 -14.95
C GLU A 210 -1.69 -5.75 -15.13
N THR A 211 -2.18 -6.69 -15.94
CA THR A 211 -1.62 -8.04 -16.10
C THR A 211 -0.33 -8.13 -16.90
N ASP A 212 0.24 -7.05 -17.35
CA ASP A 212 1.61 -6.94 -17.87
C ASP A 212 2.67 -6.91 -16.74
N PHE A 213 2.23 -6.85 -15.48
CA PHE A 213 3.06 -7.09 -14.30
C PHE A 213 2.69 -8.41 -13.63
N GLU A 214 3.69 -9.13 -13.13
CA GLU A 214 3.43 -10.37 -12.39
C GLU A 214 3.03 -10.09 -10.95
N ARG A 215 3.67 -9.10 -10.30
CA ARG A 215 3.35 -8.63 -8.95
C ARG A 215 3.49 -7.12 -8.87
N ILE A 216 2.63 -6.52 -8.07
CA ILE A 216 2.70 -5.10 -7.75
C ILE A 216 2.84 -4.95 -6.24
N LEU A 217 3.86 -4.20 -5.80
CA LEU A 217 4.00 -3.69 -4.45
C LEU A 217 3.47 -2.25 -4.47
N PHE A 218 2.29 -2.08 -3.91
CA PHE A 218 1.62 -0.79 -3.83
C PHE A 218 1.97 -0.08 -2.53
N LEU A 219 2.25 1.21 -2.63
CA LEU A 219 2.43 2.14 -1.52
C LEU A 219 1.50 3.32 -1.68
N ASP A 220 0.74 3.68 -0.64
CA ASP A 220 0.06 4.98 -0.62
C ASP A 220 1.09 6.11 -0.76
N ALA A 221 0.66 7.26 -1.25
CA ALA A 221 1.55 8.40 -1.49
C ALA A 221 2.28 8.91 -0.23
N ASP A 222 1.78 8.54 0.95
CA ASP A 222 2.34 8.84 2.27
C ASP A 222 3.01 7.62 2.95
N ALA A 223 3.30 6.55 2.17
CA ALA A 223 4.04 5.37 2.65
C ALA A 223 5.47 5.37 2.10
N PHE A 224 6.45 5.77 2.91
CA PHE A 224 7.83 6.06 2.47
C PHE A 224 8.81 4.94 2.82
N PRO A 225 9.53 4.36 1.84
CA PRO A 225 10.66 3.48 2.10
C PRO A 225 11.81 4.20 2.82
N LEU A 226 12.33 3.58 3.89
CA LEU A 226 13.49 4.05 4.64
C LEU A 226 14.74 3.21 4.35
N ALA A 227 14.55 2.04 3.73
CA ALA A 227 15.59 1.12 3.29
C ALA A 227 15.17 0.50 1.95
N ASN A 228 16.03 -0.33 1.34
CA ASN A 228 15.63 -1.17 0.20
C ASN A 228 14.49 -2.12 0.63
N ILE A 229 13.46 -2.22 -0.22
CA ILE A 229 12.26 -3.01 0.06
C ILE A 229 11.99 -4.11 -0.98
N ASP A 230 12.95 -4.42 -1.83
CA ASP A 230 12.81 -5.47 -2.85
C ASP A 230 12.39 -6.82 -2.25
N ASP A 231 12.88 -7.12 -1.04
CA ASP A 231 12.57 -8.38 -0.35
C ASP A 231 11.11 -8.50 0.10
N MET A 232 10.34 -7.40 0.10
CA MET A 232 8.91 -7.46 0.44
C MET A 232 8.12 -8.30 -0.56
N PHE A 233 8.56 -8.39 -1.80
CA PHE A 233 7.94 -9.27 -2.80
C PHE A 233 8.08 -10.75 -2.42
N GLU A 234 9.22 -11.18 -1.86
CA GLU A 234 9.44 -12.56 -1.41
C GLU A 234 8.67 -12.91 -0.13
N GLN A 235 8.36 -11.89 0.70
CA GLN A 235 7.51 -12.08 1.89
C GLN A 235 6.04 -12.31 1.53
N ALA A 236 5.65 -12.12 0.28
CA ALA A 236 4.30 -12.27 -0.24
C ALA A 236 4.23 -13.47 -1.23
N PRO A 237 4.22 -14.71 -0.75
CA PRO A 237 4.21 -15.90 -1.61
C PRO A 237 2.89 -16.05 -2.37
N ASP A 238 2.93 -16.81 -3.48
CA ASP A 238 1.71 -17.27 -4.14
C ASP A 238 0.87 -18.13 -3.19
N GLN A 239 -0.41 -17.78 -3.08
CA GLN A 239 -1.39 -18.48 -2.26
C GLN A 239 -2.39 -19.20 -3.17
N GLN A 240 -2.98 -20.30 -2.67
CA GLN A 240 -4.07 -20.97 -3.35
C GLN A 240 -5.40 -20.57 -2.73
N CYS A 241 -6.40 -20.34 -3.58
CA CYS A 241 -7.77 -20.18 -3.13
C CYS A 241 -8.21 -21.39 -2.29
N VAL A 242 -8.94 -21.14 -1.22
CA VAL A 242 -9.52 -22.18 -0.35
C VAL A 242 -10.88 -22.60 -0.90
N GLU A 243 -10.90 -23.57 -1.83
CA GLU A 243 -12.10 -24.01 -2.59
C GLU A 243 -13.34 -24.22 -1.72
N LYS A 244 -13.18 -24.85 -0.53
CA LYS A 244 -14.29 -25.14 0.39
C LYS A 244 -14.91 -23.89 1.02
N LYS A 245 -14.29 -22.73 0.85
CA LYS A 245 -14.75 -21.46 1.40
C LYS A 245 -15.23 -20.49 0.31
N VAL A 246 -15.28 -20.93 -0.94
CA VAL A 246 -15.84 -20.15 -2.05
C VAL A 246 -17.31 -19.85 -1.75
N ALA A 247 -17.66 -18.57 -1.70
CA ALA A 247 -19.00 -18.05 -1.41
C ALA A 247 -19.67 -17.51 -2.67
N ILE A 248 -20.93 -17.10 -2.58
CA ILE A 248 -21.68 -16.58 -3.72
C ILE A 248 -21.00 -15.37 -4.38
N ASP A 249 -20.33 -14.53 -3.61
CA ASP A 249 -19.61 -13.35 -4.08
C ASP A 249 -18.33 -13.69 -4.86
N ASP A 250 -17.92 -14.95 -4.83
CA ASP A 250 -16.76 -15.44 -5.57
C ASP A 250 -17.12 -16.02 -6.94
N PHE A 251 -18.41 -16.03 -7.33
CA PHE A 251 -18.84 -16.45 -8.65
C PHE A 251 -19.06 -15.26 -9.58
N LEU A 252 -18.51 -15.33 -10.78
CA LEU A 252 -18.77 -14.35 -11.82
C LEU A 252 -20.21 -14.46 -12.36
N PRO A 253 -20.69 -13.48 -13.13
CA PRO A 253 -22.05 -13.51 -13.68
C PRO A 253 -22.37 -14.73 -14.55
N ASP A 254 -21.35 -15.33 -15.17
CA ASP A 254 -21.44 -16.58 -15.93
C ASP A 254 -21.49 -17.84 -15.05
N ARG A 255 -21.57 -17.67 -13.73
CA ARG A 255 -21.53 -18.71 -12.70
C ARG A 255 -20.22 -19.49 -12.59
N SER A 256 -19.14 -19.02 -13.19
CA SER A 256 -17.83 -19.62 -12.98
C SER A 256 -17.25 -19.11 -11.64
N PRO A 257 -16.74 -20.01 -10.76
CA PRO A 257 -16.09 -19.59 -9.53
C PRO A 257 -14.74 -18.95 -9.87
N VAL A 258 -14.43 -17.84 -9.22
CA VAL A 258 -13.06 -17.32 -9.18
C VAL A 258 -12.34 -18.07 -8.07
N CYS A 259 -11.51 -19.04 -8.41
CA CYS A 259 -10.68 -19.76 -7.45
C CYS A 259 -9.36 -20.10 -8.14
N GLU A 260 -8.42 -19.18 -8.02
CA GLU A 260 -7.11 -19.25 -8.69
C GLU A 260 -5.99 -18.93 -7.70
N SER A 261 -4.75 -19.15 -8.11
CA SER A 261 -3.59 -18.70 -7.37
C SER A 261 -3.55 -17.18 -7.35
N TYR A 262 -3.31 -16.60 -6.19
CA TYR A 262 -3.29 -15.16 -5.95
C TYR A 262 -2.14 -14.77 -5.03
N VAL A 263 -1.87 -13.47 -4.97
CA VAL A 263 -1.07 -12.84 -3.94
C VAL A 263 -1.88 -11.68 -3.37
N PHE A 264 -2.01 -11.63 -2.06
CA PHE A 264 -2.50 -10.47 -1.34
C PHE A 264 -1.86 -10.44 0.05
N ALA A 265 -0.97 -9.49 0.28
CA ALA A 265 -0.17 -9.41 1.49
C ALA A 265 -0.07 -7.96 1.98
N GLY A 266 -0.08 -7.77 3.30
CA GLY A 266 0.07 -6.46 3.92
C GLY A 266 0.28 -6.56 5.43
N VAL A 267 0.55 -5.44 6.08
CA VAL A 267 0.72 -5.39 7.54
C VAL A 267 -0.63 -5.32 8.25
N PRO A 268 -0.75 -5.78 9.51
CA PRO A 268 -1.97 -5.60 10.29
C PRO A 268 -2.41 -4.14 10.35
N GLN A 269 -3.72 -3.89 10.19
CA GLN A 269 -4.30 -2.55 10.21
C GLN A 269 -4.10 -1.84 11.55
N ALA A 270 -4.29 -2.56 12.66
CA ALA A 270 -4.02 -1.99 13.98
C ALA A 270 -2.52 -1.93 14.22
N PRO A 271 -1.95 -0.74 14.53
CA PRO A 271 -0.50 -0.53 14.57
C PRO A 271 0.27 -1.50 15.47
N PHE A 272 -0.31 -1.80 16.63
CA PHE A 272 0.35 -2.60 17.67
C PHE A 272 -0.38 -3.92 17.98
N SER A 273 -1.38 -4.30 17.16
CA SER A 273 -2.12 -5.54 17.32
C SER A 273 -1.73 -6.57 16.30
N VAL A 274 -0.99 -7.57 16.73
CA VAL A 274 -0.69 -8.75 15.92
C VAL A 274 -1.93 -9.60 15.62
N ASP A 275 -3.01 -9.41 16.38
CA ASP A 275 -4.25 -10.17 16.28
C ASP A 275 -5.30 -9.50 15.38
N SER A 276 -5.04 -8.28 14.88
CA SER A 276 -5.96 -7.63 13.93
C SER A 276 -6.19 -8.54 12.73
N PRO A 277 -7.43 -8.91 12.41
CA PRO A 277 -7.73 -9.74 11.25
C PRO A 277 -7.51 -9.00 9.93
N ASN A 278 -7.59 -7.68 9.97
CA ASN A 278 -7.51 -6.79 8.80
C ASN A 278 -6.08 -6.32 8.57
N ILE A 279 -5.76 -6.05 7.31
CA ILE A 279 -4.51 -5.43 6.90
C ILE A 279 -4.70 -3.98 6.51
N ASN A 280 -3.65 -3.17 6.67
CA ASN A 280 -3.54 -1.84 6.10
C ASN A 280 -3.15 -1.94 4.63
N VAL A 281 -3.97 -1.42 3.72
CA VAL A 281 -3.75 -1.54 2.27
C VAL A 281 -2.87 -0.44 1.69
N GLY A 282 -2.41 0.49 2.52
CA GLY A 282 -1.46 1.53 2.09
C GLY A 282 -0.03 1.04 1.91
N SER A 283 0.25 -0.22 2.28
CA SER A 283 1.48 -0.93 1.94
C SER A 283 1.13 -2.40 1.72
N MET A 284 0.96 -2.80 0.45
CA MET A 284 0.49 -4.14 0.09
C MET A 284 1.19 -4.71 -1.13
N VAL A 285 1.28 -6.03 -1.20
CA VAL A 285 1.71 -6.77 -2.40
C VAL A 285 0.54 -7.58 -2.91
N PHE A 286 0.28 -7.49 -4.22
CA PHE A 286 -0.77 -8.27 -4.87
C PHE A 286 -0.36 -8.74 -6.26
N LYS A 287 -1.07 -9.75 -6.76
CA LYS A 287 -0.93 -10.28 -8.11
C LYS A 287 -2.08 -9.80 -8.99
N PRO A 288 -1.82 -9.04 -10.06
CA PRO A 288 -2.84 -8.71 -11.05
C PRO A 288 -3.44 -9.95 -11.69
N SER A 289 -4.77 -9.96 -11.83
CA SER A 289 -5.53 -11.02 -12.51
C SER A 289 -6.83 -10.45 -13.03
N VAL A 290 -7.16 -10.73 -14.29
CA VAL A 290 -8.42 -10.29 -14.90
C VAL A 290 -9.63 -10.89 -14.15
N ARG A 291 -9.57 -12.14 -13.72
CA ARG A 291 -10.68 -12.76 -13.00
C ARG A 291 -10.86 -12.20 -11.59
N MET A 292 -9.73 -11.97 -10.89
CA MET A 292 -9.78 -11.28 -9.60
C MET A 292 -10.31 -9.85 -9.74
N HIS A 293 -9.87 -9.11 -10.77
CA HIS A 293 -10.40 -7.79 -11.08
C HIS A 293 -11.93 -7.83 -11.29
N GLN A 294 -12.43 -8.75 -12.12
CA GLN A 294 -13.87 -8.92 -12.34
C GLN A 294 -14.62 -9.22 -11.04
N ARG A 295 -14.05 -10.10 -10.19
CA ARG A 295 -14.61 -10.41 -8.87
C ARG A 295 -14.68 -9.17 -7.96
N LEU A 296 -13.65 -8.34 -7.94
CA LEU A 296 -13.67 -7.11 -7.17
C LEU A 296 -14.72 -6.12 -7.70
N LEU A 297 -14.79 -5.94 -9.03
CA LEU A 297 -15.74 -5.00 -9.65
C LEU A 297 -17.20 -5.41 -9.48
N GLN A 298 -17.53 -6.69 -9.39
CA GLN A 298 -18.92 -7.10 -9.15
C GLN A 298 -19.37 -6.88 -7.70
N ASN A 299 -18.43 -6.68 -6.77
CA ASN A 299 -18.73 -6.65 -5.33
C ASN A 299 -18.58 -5.25 -4.69
N TYR A 300 -17.81 -4.32 -5.26
CA TYR A 300 -17.45 -3.08 -4.57
C TYR A 300 -18.64 -2.18 -4.20
N GLN A 301 -19.75 -2.29 -4.91
CA GLN A 301 -20.97 -1.55 -4.63
C GLN A 301 -21.87 -2.19 -3.54
N LYS A 302 -21.49 -3.35 -2.99
CA LYS A 302 -22.21 -4.01 -1.89
C LYS A 302 -21.81 -3.39 -0.55
N THR A 303 -22.16 -2.12 -0.36
CA THR A 303 -21.72 -1.27 0.75
C THR A 303 -22.25 -1.69 2.13
N ASP A 304 -23.25 -2.58 2.16
CA ASP A 304 -23.77 -3.23 3.36
C ASP A 304 -22.89 -4.38 3.90
N HIS A 305 -21.86 -4.80 3.14
CA HIS A 305 -20.93 -5.88 3.49
C HIS A 305 -19.65 -5.41 4.16
N TYR A 306 -19.35 -4.13 4.15
CA TYR A 306 -18.11 -3.56 4.72
C TYR A 306 -18.33 -2.15 5.26
N ASP A 307 -17.43 -1.71 6.13
CA ASP A 307 -17.47 -0.37 6.72
C ASP A 307 -17.04 0.70 5.69
N CYS A 308 -17.99 1.45 5.18
CA CYS A 308 -17.76 2.53 4.23
C CYS A 308 -16.85 3.64 4.77
N ALA A 309 -16.81 3.85 6.10
CA ALA A 309 -15.93 4.84 6.72
C ALA A 309 -14.44 4.49 6.61
N MET A 310 -14.13 3.31 6.06
CA MET A 310 -12.76 2.87 5.76
C MET A 310 -12.54 2.64 4.25
N ALA A 311 -13.49 3.08 3.42
CA ALA A 311 -13.44 3.07 1.96
C ALA A 311 -12.96 1.73 1.37
N GLU A 312 -12.05 1.80 0.37
CA GLU A 312 -11.52 0.62 -0.33
C GLU A 312 -10.72 -0.31 0.58
N GLN A 313 -10.16 0.18 1.70
CA GLN A 313 -9.47 -0.68 2.65
C GLN A 313 -10.41 -1.67 3.31
N ALA A 314 -11.59 -1.24 3.77
CA ALA A 314 -12.57 -2.15 4.35
C ALA A 314 -13.14 -3.11 3.31
N PHE A 315 -13.37 -2.64 2.09
CA PHE A 315 -13.77 -3.47 0.97
C PHE A 315 -12.76 -4.58 0.68
N LEU A 316 -11.47 -4.24 0.55
CA LEU A 316 -10.41 -5.22 0.30
C LEU A 316 -10.28 -6.21 1.45
N ASN A 317 -10.40 -5.76 2.72
CA ASN A 317 -10.39 -6.65 3.87
C ASN A 317 -11.60 -7.59 3.93
N TRP A 318 -12.75 -7.18 3.39
CA TRP A 318 -13.88 -8.09 3.20
C TRP A 318 -13.59 -9.10 2.10
N GLN A 319 -13.10 -8.67 0.94
CA GLN A 319 -12.81 -9.54 -0.22
C GLN A 319 -11.68 -10.54 0.06
N PHE A 320 -10.68 -10.13 0.83
CA PHE A 320 -9.55 -10.97 1.25
C PHE A 320 -9.67 -11.34 2.75
N ASN A 321 -10.84 -11.83 3.13
CA ASN A 321 -11.14 -12.16 4.54
C ASN A 321 -10.34 -13.39 4.99
N PRO A 322 -9.68 -13.37 6.17
CA PRO A 322 -8.94 -14.51 6.72
C PRO A 322 -9.77 -15.80 6.87
N LYS A 323 -11.10 -15.65 6.99
CA LYS A 323 -12.03 -16.78 7.10
C LYS A 323 -12.64 -17.18 5.74
N GLY A 324 -12.42 -16.39 4.69
CA GLY A 324 -12.96 -16.58 3.34
C GLY A 324 -12.08 -17.48 2.46
N ALA A 325 -12.37 -17.44 1.15
CA ALA A 325 -11.64 -18.19 0.13
C ALA A 325 -10.24 -17.63 -0.16
N TYR A 326 -9.99 -16.37 0.18
CA TYR A 326 -8.76 -15.62 -0.13
C TYR A 326 -8.13 -14.99 1.11
N PRO A 327 -7.65 -15.78 2.11
CA PRO A 327 -6.99 -15.23 3.29
C PRO A 327 -5.72 -14.46 2.91
N PRO A 328 -5.46 -13.26 3.48
CA PRO A 328 -4.27 -12.49 3.20
C PRO A 328 -3.02 -13.09 3.86
N THR A 329 -1.85 -12.88 3.26
CA THR A 329 -0.57 -13.04 3.96
C THR A 329 -0.32 -11.82 4.84
N ARG A 330 -0.03 -12.05 6.11
CA ARG A 330 0.28 -10.98 7.07
C ARG A 330 1.78 -10.75 7.11
N LEU A 331 2.16 -9.53 6.84
CA LEU A 331 3.55 -9.09 6.88
C LEU A 331 3.92 -8.53 8.26
N GLU A 332 5.21 -8.53 8.56
CA GLU A 332 5.74 -7.91 9.77
C GLU A 332 5.60 -6.38 9.73
N ARG A 333 5.51 -5.78 10.91
CA ARG A 333 5.37 -4.34 11.13
C ARG A 333 6.38 -3.49 10.37
N GLN A 334 7.62 -3.96 10.20
CA GLN A 334 8.66 -3.24 9.49
C GLN A 334 8.31 -2.90 8.03
N TRP A 335 7.38 -3.63 7.41
CA TRP A 335 6.97 -3.46 6.01
C TRP A 335 5.83 -2.45 5.81
N GLY A 336 5.38 -1.79 6.87
CA GLY A 336 4.31 -0.79 6.78
C GLY A 336 4.02 -0.19 8.15
N GLY A 337 4.94 0.61 8.66
CA GLY A 337 4.85 1.29 9.95
C GLY A 337 3.78 2.38 9.91
N PHE A 338 2.51 2.01 10.06
CA PHE A 338 1.37 2.89 10.15
C PHE A 338 1.27 3.50 11.56
N PHE A 339 1.11 4.82 11.68
CA PHE A 339 1.24 5.56 12.94
C PHE A 339 2.51 5.19 13.73
N PRO A 340 3.70 5.47 13.18
CA PRO A 340 4.95 5.09 13.82
C PRO A 340 5.22 5.90 15.09
N ASN A 341 5.91 5.29 16.05
CA ASN A 341 6.34 5.95 17.27
C ASN A 341 7.86 6.15 17.32
N GLU A 342 8.36 6.88 18.34
CA GLU A 342 9.77 7.20 18.49
C GLU A 342 10.67 5.96 18.67
N GLU A 343 10.15 4.87 19.26
CA GLU A 343 10.92 3.64 19.48
C GLU A 343 11.13 2.84 18.20
N GLU A 344 10.40 3.16 17.13
CA GLU A 344 10.48 2.48 15.84
C GLU A 344 11.51 3.11 14.89
N GLU A 345 12.16 4.21 15.29
CA GLU A 345 13.26 4.80 14.52
C GLU A 345 14.35 3.75 14.24
N GLY A 346 14.74 3.63 12.97
CA GLY A 346 15.72 2.66 12.50
C GLY A 346 15.27 1.20 12.44
N LYS A 347 14.02 0.89 12.86
CA LYS A 347 13.47 -0.48 12.82
C LYS A 347 12.52 -0.71 11.64
N LEU A 348 11.91 0.35 11.11
CA LEU A 348 10.97 0.26 10.01
C LEU A 348 11.71 0.33 8.67
N LYS A 349 11.29 -0.49 7.72
CA LYS A 349 11.69 -0.39 6.31
C LYS A 349 10.77 0.52 5.52
N ILE A 350 9.49 0.61 5.92
CA ILE A 350 8.51 1.54 5.38
C ILE A 350 7.82 2.24 6.54
N VAL A 351 7.71 3.55 6.46
CA VAL A 351 6.91 4.38 7.35
C VAL A 351 5.69 4.88 6.60
N HIS A 352 4.49 4.73 7.19
CA HIS A 352 3.24 5.17 6.59
C HIS A 352 2.65 6.30 7.44
N GLU A 353 3.03 7.53 7.10
CA GLU A 353 2.63 8.76 7.78
C GLU A 353 2.84 9.96 6.84
N LYS A 354 2.06 11.02 7.04
CA LYS A 354 2.20 12.29 6.32
C LYS A 354 3.41 13.07 6.85
N LEU A 355 4.60 12.61 6.49
CA LEU A 355 5.86 13.15 7.00
C LEU A 355 6.00 14.66 6.83
N TRP A 356 5.38 15.24 5.78
CA TRP A 356 5.39 16.68 5.52
C TRP A 356 4.56 17.49 6.53
N ALA A 357 3.60 16.83 7.22
CA ALA A 357 2.72 17.46 8.20
C ALA A 357 3.19 17.25 9.64
N VAL A 358 4.19 16.41 9.86
CA VAL A 358 4.79 16.20 11.19
C VAL A 358 5.63 17.44 11.53
N GLU A 359 5.46 17.98 12.75
CA GLU A 359 6.11 19.22 13.17
C GLU A 359 7.58 19.01 13.60
N GLN A 360 7.88 17.88 14.25
CA GLN A 360 9.21 17.61 14.83
C GLN A 360 9.49 16.12 14.99
N GLY A 361 10.68 15.76 15.42
CA GLY A 361 11.11 14.38 15.66
C GLY A 361 11.72 13.73 14.42
N TRP A 362 12.00 12.44 14.53
CA TRP A 362 12.71 11.68 13.48
C TRP A 362 11.95 11.61 12.15
N LEU A 363 10.61 11.60 12.19
CA LEU A 363 9.77 11.59 10.98
C LEU A 363 9.91 12.89 10.19
N ARG A 364 9.94 14.02 10.89
CA ARG A 364 10.17 15.32 10.26
C ARG A 364 11.56 15.41 9.65
N ASN A 365 12.58 14.97 10.39
CA ASN A 365 13.96 14.92 9.91
C ASN A 365 14.10 14.02 8.67
N GLU A 366 13.37 12.89 8.64
CA GLU A 366 13.35 11.99 7.47
C GLU A 366 12.71 12.63 6.24
N TRP A 367 11.64 13.44 6.42
CA TRP A 367 11.05 14.21 5.33
C TRP A 367 12.03 15.23 4.77
N GLU A 368 12.62 16.06 5.64
CA GLU A 368 13.53 17.13 5.26
C GLU A 368 14.77 16.59 4.54
N ARG A 369 15.38 15.54 5.09
CA ARG A 369 16.51 14.85 4.47
C ARG A 369 16.14 14.28 3.09
N GLY A 370 15.03 13.54 3.02
CA GLY A 370 14.60 12.92 1.76
C GLY A 370 14.24 13.96 0.70
N TRP A 371 13.70 15.11 1.09
CA TRP A 371 13.43 16.22 0.21
C TRP A 371 14.71 16.86 -0.33
N GLU A 372 15.68 17.12 0.54
CA GLU A 372 16.98 17.69 0.15
C GLU A 372 17.74 16.75 -0.79
N GLU A 373 17.83 15.46 -0.46
CA GLU A 373 18.45 14.44 -1.31
C GLU A 373 17.80 14.42 -2.71
N MET A 374 16.46 14.39 -2.78
CA MET A 374 15.70 14.35 -4.02
C MET A 374 15.87 15.61 -4.86
N SER A 375 15.67 16.79 -4.25
CA SER A 375 15.76 18.07 -4.96
C SER A 375 17.17 18.32 -5.52
N THR A 376 18.18 18.00 -4.73
CA THR A 376 19.59 18.06 -5.15
C THR A 376 19.87 17.09 -6.30
N TRP A 377 19.36 15.84 -6.18
CA TRP A 377 19.54 14.83 -7.23
C TRP A 377 18.91 15.29 -8.56
N TYR A 378 17.63 15.70 -8.55
CA TYR A 378 16.95 16.13 -9.77
C TYR A 378 17.56 17.39 -10.40
N ALA A 379 18.20 18.27 -9.61
CA ALA A 379 18.93 19.42 -10.10
C ALA A 379 20.34 19.09 -10.61
N SER A 380 20.82 17.86 -10.40
CA SER A 380 22.21 17.49 -10.68
C SER A 380 22.44 17.11 -12.15
N ARG A 381 23.70 17.29 -12.60
CA ARG A 381 24.16 16.79 -13.89
C ARG A 381 24.10 15.25 -13.96
N GLN A 382 24.34 14.56 -12.87
CA GLN A 382 24.28 13.11 -12.80
C GLN A 382 22.88 12.57 -13.11
N PHE A 383 21.81 13.25 -12.65
CA PHE A 383 20.44 12.91 -13.01
C PHE A 383 20.21 13.07 -14.51
N VAL A 384 20.62 14.20 -15.09
CA VAL A 384 20.49 14.46 -16.54
C VAL A 384 21.19 13.34 -17.33
N GLU A 385 22.45 13.03 -17.02
CA GLU A 385 23.22 11.98 -17.70
C GLU A 385 22.58 10.59 -17.53
N ALA A 386 22.01 10.31 -16.36
CA ALA A 386 21.31 9.05 -16.10
C ALA A 386 20.02 8.92 -16.93
N ARG A 387 19.24 10.00 -17.04
CA ARG A 387 18.02 10.04 -17.87
C ARG A 387 18.32 9.98 -19.36
N GLU A 388 19.42 10.58 -19.82
CA GLU A 388 19.87 10.51 -21.21
C GLU A 388 20.28 9.09 -21.63
N ARG A 389 20.96 8.34 -20.75
CA ARG A 389 21.30 6.92 -20.99
C ARG A 389 20.08 6.03 -21.16
N GLY A 390 19.00 6.33 -20.47
CA GLY A 390 17.72 5.60 -20.61
C GLY A 390 16.95 5.92 -21.90
N ARG A 391 17.44 6.83 -22.73
CA ARG A 391 16.85 7.16 -24.06
C ARG A 391 17.36 6.26 -25.20
N MET A 392 18.43 5.53 -24.99
CA MET A 392 19.01 4.59 -25.95
C MET A 392 18.45 3.17 -25.74
#